data_81c56ed9abc60bd2123337799d204a0b
#
_entry.id   81c56ed9abc60bd2123337799d204a0b
#
_cell.length_a   1.000
_cell.length_b   1.000
_cell.length_c   1.000
_cell.angle_alpha   90.00
_cell.angle_beta   90.00
_cell.angle_gamma   90.00
#
_symmetry.space_group_name_H-M   'P 1'
#
loop_
_entity.id
_entity.type
_entity.pdbx_description
1 polymer ?
#
loop_
_entity_poly.entity_id
_entity_poly.type
_entity_poly.pdbx_seq_one_letter_code
_entity_poly.pdbx_strand_id
1 'polypeptide(L)'
;MTAKRLLAVVVIVMLALTGCSRGPVETGNIMVIAIESEADILDPQVAGGWVSWRINRQIFEPLVDQDLTIPSSEATIPPLKPALAESWEVSDDGLDYTFHIRQGVRFHDGTPLNAEAVEYNIRRMWDEEAPQYSARAAGQTSFVWKFVDSVESADEYTLKIRLTQPFSEFLRMLTQGGNGSTAIMSPAALERYGDDIADHPVGTGPFKFVERIRGERIDLARNDDYWGKVPNIDGVVFRPLPDPSARTAALRSGDVDMIAVPNPDSIDNLVSEGYQLSEGIPPHTWYLSFNMKDQYTSIPEVRRAINLAVDREGMARDLLRGSVNPAYGVQAMSAGGYVERRDVYERDLDKARELLASVGLENGFQTTLITSTDGSGQIMPAQMAEFIQQNLAEIGIDVNIQTQEWISYLGVWARGMQEGVGMAQMSWGMTSPYWLYIVTSSELQAPNGPNVGYYDNPALDEAMDNAITALDPAEAEQFWKLANNIVSDDAALVPIVNDKAPYMLAPYVTGFVSASEEWYDLTEVRLEQ
;
A
#
# COMPACT_ATOMS: atom_id res chain seq x y z
N MET A 1 -21.25 -77.70 -45.88
CA MET A 1 -20.10 -77.30 -46.63
C MET A 1 -19.58 -76.00 -46.10
N THR A 2 -18.39 -76.02 -45.58
CA THR A 2 -17.45 -74.97 -45.13
C THR A 2 -17.95 -73.74 -44.41
N ALA A 3 -17.85 -73.85 -43.08
CA ALA A 3 -17.85 -72.71 -42.14
C ALA A 3 -16.55 -71.91 -42.21
N LYS A 4 -16.62 -70.62 -42.43
CA LYS A 4 -15.50 -69.69 -42.17
C LYS A 4 -15.68 -69.00 -40.85
N ARG A 5 -14.79 -69.31 -39.93
CA ARG A 5 -14.68 -68.63 -38.61
C ARG A 5 -14.13 -67.24 -38.83
N LEU A 6 -14.87 -66.22 -38.44
CA LEU A 6 -14.36 -64.85 -38.31
C LEU A 6 -13.75 -64.70 -36.89
N LEU A 7 -12.45 -64.45 -36.86
CA LEU A 7 -11.73 -64.11 -35.63
C LEU A 7 -11.88 -62.60 -35.43
N ALA A 8 -12.64 -62.19 -34.40
CA ALA A 8 -12.72 -60.79 -33.96
C ALA A 8 -11.49 -60.48 -33.11
N VAL A 9 -10.59 -59.67 -33.61
CA VAL A 9 -9.48 -59.09 -32.83
C VAL A 9 -10.02 -57.87 -32.12
N VAL A 10 -10.20 -57.97 -30.79
CA VAL A 10 -10.50 -56.84 -29.92
C VAL A 10 -9.17 -56.14 -29.66
N VAL A 11 -8.96 -55.01 -30.30
CA VAL A 11 -7.85 -54.07 -29.94
C VAL A 11 -8.30 -53.24 -28.77
N ILE A 12 -7.82 -53.57 -27.58
CA ILE A 12 -7.97 -52.76 -26.37
C ILE A 12 -6.97 -51.60 -26.53
N VAL A 13 -7.47 -50.41 -26.88
CA VAL A 13 -6.71 -49.17 -26.81
C VAL A 13 -6.68 -48.77 -25.34
N MET A 14 -5.58 -49.09 -24.66
CA MET A 14 -5.25 -48.46 -23.39
C MET A 14 -4.91 -46.99 -23.68
N LEU A 15 -5.87 -46.08 -23.42
CA LEU A 15 -5.60 -44.68 -23.24
C LEU A 15 -4.77 -44.54 -21.94
N ALA A 16 -3.47 -44.43 -22.11
CA ALA A 16 -2.62 -43.93 -21.01
C ALA A 16 -3.04 -42.49 -20.74
N LEU A 17 -3.79 -42.30 -19.67
CA LEU A 17 -3.92 -41.02 -19.02
C LEU A 17 -2.54 -40.67 -18.46
N THR A 18 -1.75 -39.95 -19.26
CA THR A 18 -0.63 -39.19 -18.75
C THR A 18 -1.23 -38.07 -17.91
N GLY A 19 -1.52 -38.40 -16.65
CA GLY A 19 -1.63 -37.39 -15.62
C GLY A 19 -0.34 -36.58 -15.67
N CYS A 20 -0.43 -35.28 -15.85
CA CYS A 20 0.65 -34.37 -15.56
C CYS A 20 1.04 -34.62 -14.10
N SER A 21 2.01 -35.51 -13.87
CA SER A 21 2.70 -35.56 -12.60
C SER A 21 3.42 -34.23 -12.51
N ARG A 22 2.93 -33.32 -11.67
CA ARG A 22 3.76 -32.26 -11.11
C ARG A 22 5.05 -32.94 -10.66
N GLY A 23 6.17 -32.48 -11.21
CA GLY A 23 7.47 -32.88 -10.66
C GLY A 23 7.43 -32.59 -9.16
N PRO A 24 8.18 -33.34 -8.34
CA PRO A 24 8.25 -33.04 -6.94
C PRO A 24 8.69 -31.59 -6.82
N VAL A 25 7.85 -30.74 -6.21
CA VAL A 25 8.31 -29.50 -5.61
C VAL A 25 9.46 -29.96 -4.73
N GLU A 26 10.68 -29.51 -5.01
CA GLU A 26 11.80 -29.80 -4.13
C GLU A 26 11.31 -29.51 -2.73
N THR A 27 11.48 -30.49 -1.82
CA THR A 27 11.04 -30.42 -0.43
C THR A 27 12.00 -29.51 0.33
N GLY A 28 12.04 -28.23 -0.06
CA GLY A 28 12.73 -27.16 0.62
C GLY A 28 11.79 -26.51 1.65
N ASN A 29 12.35 -25.78 2.58
CA ASN A 29 11.65 -24.97 3.56
C ASN A 29 11.11 -23.69 2.87
N ILE A 30 10.09 -23.86 1.97
CA ILE A 30 9.52 -22.80 1.12
C ILE A 30 8.19 -22.38 1.73
N MET A 31 8.02 -21.08 1.99
CA MET A 31 6.77 -20.50 2.46
C MET A 31 5.85 -20.15 1.29
N VAL A 32 4.61 -20.60 1.35
CA VAL A 32 3.58 -20.26 0.36
C VAL A 32 2.59 -19.26 0.93
N ILE A 33 2.49 -18.08 0.32
CA ILE A 33 1.62 -16.98 0.77
C ILE A 33 0.52 -16.74 -0.27
N ALA A 34 -0.74 -16.83 0.13
CA ALA A 34 -1.85 -16.41 -0.71
C ALA A 34 -2.11 -14.91 -0.52
N ILE A 35 -2.17 -14.20 -1.64
CA ILE A 35 -2.37 -12.75 -1.74
C ILE A 35 -3.70 -12.43 -2.42
N GLU A 36 -4.24 -11.25 -2.13
CA GLU A 36 -5.60 -10.83 -2.52
C GLU A 36 -5.76 -10.47 -4.00
N SER A 37 -4.67 -10.19 -4.70
CA SER A 37 -4.71 -9.88 -6.13
C SER A 37 -3.38 -10.26 -6.82
N GLU A 38 -3.37 -10.22 -8.13
CA GLU A 38 -2.13 -10.29 -8.92
C GLU A 38 -1.28 -9.05 -8.65
N ALA A 39 0.06 -9.23 -8.58
CA ALA A 39 0.97 -8.09 -8.56
C ALA A 39 0.90 -7.34 -9.91
N ASP A 40 0.74 -6.03 -9.86
CA ASP A 40 0.67 -5.20 -11.07
C ASP A 40 2.02 -5.22 -11.81
N ILE A 41 3.11 -4.91 -11.10
CA ILE A 41 4.44 -4.84 -11.71
C ILE A 41 5.53 -5.11 -10.66
N LEU A 42 6.65 -5.72 -11.07
CA LEU A 42 7.82 -5.97 -10.22
C LEU A 42 8.97 -4.97 -10.48
N ASP A 43 8.64 -3.79 -10.95
CA ASP A 43 9.52 -2.62 -10.92
C ASP A 43 9.11 -1.76 -9.71
N PRO A 44 9.91 -1.68 -8.64
CA PRO A 44 9.53 -0.99 -7.41
C PRO A 44 9.28 0.50 -7.62
N GLN A 45 9.98 1.13 -8.57
CA GLN A 45 9.90 2.57 -8.85
C GLN A 45 8.66 2.95 -9.70
N VAL A 46 7.94 1.96 -10.20
CA VAL A 46 6.73 2.14 -11.04
C VAL A 46 5.49 1.51 -10.40
N ALA A 47 5.69 0.57 -9.47
CA ALA A 47 4.59 -0.14 -8.80
C ALA A 47 3.70 0.83 -8.01
N GLY A 48 2.38 0.73 -8.21
CA GLY A 48 1.38 1.52 -7.51
C GLY A 48 0.51 0.72 -6.54
N GLY A 49 0.68 -0.61 -6.49
CA GLY A 49 -0.16 -1.52 -5.72
C GLY A 49 0.56 -2.15 -4.53
N TRP A 50 -0.15 -2.29 -3.41
CA TRP A 50 0.35 -2.86 -2.14
C TRP A 50 0.87 -4.29 -2.30
N VAL A 51 0.21 -5.11 -3.11
CA VAL A 51 0.66 -6.48 -3.40
C VAL A 51 2.03 -6.48 -4.05
N SER A 52 2.25 -5.60 -5.03
CA SER A 52 3.56 -5.46 -5.67
C SER A 52 4.62 -4.99 -4.68
N TRP A 53 4.30 -4.04 -3.80
CA TRP A 53 5.24 -3.54 -2.79
C TRP A 53 5.61 -4.61 -1.77
N ARG A 54 4.68 -5.44 -1.29
CA ARG A 54 4.97 -6.57 -0.40
C ARG A 54 5.96 -7.55 -1.02
N ILE A 55 5.85 -7.81 -2.32
CA ILE A 55 6.75 -8.71 -3.07
C ILE A 55 8.07 -8.01 -3.37
N ASN A 56 8.02 -6.78 -3.88
CA ASN A 56 9.20 -5.99 -4.22
C ASN A 56 10.13 -5.80 -3.01
N ARG A 57 9.58 -5.62 -1.81
CA ARG A 57 10.35 -5.52 -0.57
C ARG A 57 11.22 -6.75 -0.30
N GLN A 58 10.85 -7.92 -0.77
CA GLN A 58 11.66 -9.14 -0.59
C GLN A 58 12.86 -9.16 -1.54
N ILE A 59 12.80 -8.40 -2.64
CA ILE A 59 13.79 -8.39 -3.73
C ILE A 59 14.69 -7.16 -3.67
N PHE A 60 14.13 -6.01 -3.31
CA PHE A 60 14.79 -4.70 -3.39
C PHE A 60 14.86 -4.04 -2.02
N GLU A 61 15.81 -3.13 -1.86
CA GLU A 61 16.02 -2.38 -0.62
C GLU A 61 16.21 -0.88 -0.90
N PRO A 62 15.75 0.01 0.01
CA PRO A 62 15.95 1.45 -0.06
C PRO A 62 17.29 1.86 0.58
N LEU A 63 17.61 3.16 0.53
CA LEU A 63 18.75 3.73 1.28
C LEU A 63 18.54 3.68 2.79
N VAL A 64 17.37 4.12 3.22
CA VAL A 64 16.90 4.14 4.61
C VAL A 64 15.65 3.29 4.69
N ASP A 65 15.48 2.49 5.71
CA ASP A 65 14.32 1.63 5.87
C ASP A 65 13.62 1.84 7.22
N GLN A 66 12.45 1.26 7.35
CA GLN A 66 11.72 1.13 8.60
C GLN A 66 12.05 -0.19 9.29
N ASP A 67 12.15 -0.18 10.62
CA ASP A 67 12.37 -1.42 11.37
C ASP A 67 11.06 -2.18 11.57
N LEU A 68 10.76 -3.08 10.64
CA LEU A 68 9.58 -3.95 10.66
C LEU A 68 9.75 -5.21 11.52
N THR A 69 10.87 -5.36 12.23
CA THR A 69 11.04 -6.40 13.25
C THR A 69 10.40 -6.00 14.58
N ILE A 70 9.96 -4.73 14.71
CA ILE A 70 9.28 -4.20 15.88
C ILE A 70 7.76 -4.33 15.67
N PRO A 71 7.06 -5.09 16.53
CA PRO A 71 5.63 -5.25 16.41
C PRO A 71 4.88 -3.92 16.67
N SER A 72 3.72 -3.77 16.04
CA SER A 72 2.86 -2.58 16.16
C SER A 72 2.44 -2.26 17.60
N SER A 73 2.42 -3.28 18.49
CA SER A 73 2.15 -3.10 19.92
C SER A 73 3.28 -2.39 20.68
N GLU A 74 4.49 -2.35 20.12
CA GLU A 74 5.66 -1.69 20.71
C GLU A 74 5.95 -0.32 20.07
N ALA A 75 5.71 -0.18 18.76
CA ALA A 75 5.86 1.08 18.05
C ALA A 75 4.71 1.32 17.07
N THR A 76 3.95 2.39 17.27
CA THR A 76 2.87 2.80 16.34
C THR A 76 3.41 3.35 15.02
N ILE A 77 4.61 3.93 15.03
CA ILE A 77 5.34 4.34 13.82
C ILE A 77 6.69 3.63 13.86
N PRO A 78 6.99 2.75 12.87
CA PRO A 78 8.28 2.05 12.86
C PRO A 78 9.43 3.05 12.80
N PRO A 79 10.46 2.90 13.66
CA PRO A 79 11.62 3.77 13.62
C PRO A 79 12.41 3.57 12.31
N LEU A 80 13.10 4.63 11.88
CA LEU A 80 14.02 4.54 10.76
C LEU A 80 15.25 3.74 11.17
N LYS A 81 15.75 2.92 10.25
CA LYS A 81 17.00 2.17 10.41
C LYS A 81 17.90 2.28 9.17
N PRO A 82 19.23 2.16 9.33
CA PRO A 82 20.14 2.00 8.21
C PRO A 82 19.79 0.78 7.34
N ALA A 83 19.82 0.97 6.02
CA ALA A 83 19.65 -0.08 5.03
C ALA A 83 20.85 -0.07 4.06
N LEU A 84 20.67 0.26 2.77
CA LEU A 84 21.80 0.37 1.83
C LEU A 84 22.72 1.54 2.15
N ALA A 85 22.25 2.59 2.83
CA ALA A 85 23.08 3.52 3.55
C ALA A 85 23.33 2.99 4.97
N GLU A 86 24.59 2.83 5.38
CA GLU A 86 24.94 2.42 6.75
C GLU A 86 24.84 3.57 7.76
N SER A 87 24.89 4.81 7.28
CA SER A 87 24.66 6.04 8.05
C SER A 87 24.39 7.21 7.12
N TRP A 88 23.90 8.30 7.70
CA TRP A 88 23.71 9.57 6.99
C TRP A 88 23.95 10.76 7.91
N GLU A 89 24.27 11.89 7.31
CA GLU A 89 24.41 13.18 7.97
C GLU A 89 23.50 14.18 7.29
N VAL A 90 22.94 15.11 8.06
CA VAL A 90 22.10 16.21 7.57
C VAL A 90 22.70 17.52 8.05
N SER A 91 22.84 18.50 7.17
CA SER A 91 23.32 19.84 7.53
C SER A 91 22.35 20.55 8.47
N ASP A 92 22.86 21.53 9.25
CA ASP A 92 22.08 22.29 10.22
C ASP A 92 20.89 23.05 9.59
N ASP A 93 20.98 23.40 8.31
CA ASP A 93 19.92 24.05 7.54
C ASP A 93 18.94 23.05 6.87
N GLY A 94 19.16 21.74 7.03
CA GLY A 94 18.31 20.69 6.49
C GLY A 94 18.35 20.53 4.97
N LEU A 95 19.36 21.12 4.30
CA LEU A 95 19.42 21.10 2.83
C LEU A 95 20.35 20.03 2.26
N ASP A 96 21.46 19.74 2.92
CA ASP A 96 22.46 18.80 2.43
C ASP A 96 22.40 17.49 3.21
N TYR A 97 22.16 16.38 2.48
CA TYR A 97 22.15 15.02 2.99
C TYR A 97 23.36 14.28 2.44
N THR A 98 24.18 13.73 3.33
CA THR A 98 25.32 12.87 2.97
C THR A 98 25.05 11.45 3.44
N PHE A 99 24.93 10.52 2.50
CA PHE A 99 24.71 9.10 2.78
C PHE A 99 25.99 8.31 2.59
N HIS A 100 26.36 7.50 3.58
CA HIS A 100 27.46 6.54 3.51
C HIS A 100 26.92 5.20 3.04
N ILE A 101 27.24 4.81 1.82
CA ILE A 101 26.74 3.60 1.19
C ILE A 101 27.49 2.39 1.75
N ARG A 102 26.74 1.35 2.11
CA ARG A 102 27.27 0.11 2.68
C ARG A 102 28.23 -0.58 1.72
N GLN A 103 29.43 -0.89 2.21
CA GLN A 103 30.47 -1.56 1.43
C GLN A 103 30.22 -3.07 1.34
N GLY A 104 30.66 -3.68 0.23
CA GLY A 104 30.60 -5.14 0.02
C GLY A 104 29.23 -5.68 -0.37
N VAL A 105 28.19 -4.86 -0.46
CA VAL A 105 26.87 -5.28 -0.95
C VAL A 105 26.92 -5.53 -2.45
N ARG A 106 26.25 -6.59 -2.90
CA ARG A 106 26.09 -6.93 -4.31
C ARG A 106 24.62 -7.09 -4.68
N PHE A 107 24.30 -6.66 -5.88
CA PHE A 107 23.02 -7.01 -6.51
C PHE A 107 22.96 -8.52 -6.81
N HIS A 108 21.75 -9.03 -7.02
CA HIS A 108 21.51 -10.45 -7.31
C HIS A 108 22.22 -10.95 -8.59
N ASP A 109 22.58 -10.07 -9.50
CA ASP A 109 23.36 -10.36 -10.70
C ASP A 109 24.90 -10.34 -10.45
N GLY A 110 25.32 -10.10 -9.21
CA GLY A 110 26.71 -10.05 -8.78
C GLY A 110 27.41 -8.71 -8.98
N THR A 111 26.78 -7.71 -9.60
CA THR A 111 27.34 -6.35 -9.73
C THR A 111 27.41 -5.66 -8.36
N PRO A 112 28.40 -4.80 -8.11
CA PRO A 112 28.54 -4.15 -6.81
C PRO A 112 27.51 -3.02 -6.62
N LEU A 113 27.05 -2.84 -5.38
CA LEU A 113 26.39 -1.63 -4.95
C LEU A 113 27.44 -0.58 -4.58
N ASN A 114 27.29 0.62 -5.09
CA ASN A 114 28.11 1.81 -4.76
C ASN A 114 27.27 3.09 -4.91
N ALA A 115 27.87 4.26 -4.64
CA ALA A 115 27.17 5.53 -4.73
C ALA A 115 26.68 5.84 -6.16
N GLU A 116 27.44 5.46 -7.19
CA GLU A 116 27.05 5.65 -8.60
C GLU A 116 25.79 4.82 -8.95
N ALA A 117 25.69 3.58 -8.43
CA ALA A 117 24.49 2.74 -8.63
C ALA A 117 23.25 3.37 -7.99
N VAL A 118 23.38 4.00 -6.83
CA VAL A 118 22.28 4.71 -6.15
C VAL A 118 21.92 5.98 -6.93
N GLU A 119 22.89 6.81 -7.31
CA GLU A 119 22.69 8.00 -8.13
C GLU A 119 21.97 7.66 -9.44
N TYR A 120 22.38 6.58 -10.12
CA TYR A 120 21.72 6.09 -11.35
C TYR A 120 20.22 5.85 -11.14
N ASN A 121 19.85 5.18 -10.03
CA ASN A 121 18.46 4.91 -9.69
C ASN A 121 17.66 6.19 -9.38
N ILE A 122 18.24 7.12 -8.62
CA ILE A 122 17.56 8.37 -8.29
C ILE A 122 17.35 9.20 -9.56
N ARG A 123 18.36 9.31 -10.44
CA ARG A 123 18.23 10.01 -11.72
C ARG A 123 17.18 9.39 -12.63
N ARG A 124 16.99 8.07 -12.58
CA ARG A 124 15.90 7.40 -13.31
C ARG A 124 14.53 7.94 -12.92
N MET A 125 14.34 8.31 -11.67
CA MET A 125 13.07 8.78 -11.11
C MET A 125 12.88 10.30 -11.17
N TRP A 126 13.95 11.06 -11.38
CA TRP A 126 13.94 12.51 -11.13
C TRP A 126 14.50 13.36 -12.28
N ASP A 127 15.57 12.93 -12.94
CA ASP A 127 16.34 13.74 -13.88
C ASP A 127 15.92 13.46 -15.33
N GLU A 128 15.08 14.34 -15.90
CA GLU A 128 14.57 14.20 -17.26
C GLU A 128 15.67 14.19 -18.34
N GLU A 129 16.88 14.70 -18.02
CA GLU A 129 18.01 14.72 -18.95
C GLU A 129 18.86 13.44 -18.86
N ALA A 130 18.63 12.59 -17.84
CA ALA A 130 19.38 11.36 -17.66
C ALA A 130 18.98 10.30 -18.70
N PRO A 131 19.95 9.57 -19.29
CA PRO A 131 19.66 8.55 -20.31
C PRO A 131 18.72 7.44 -19.84
N GLN A 132 18.71 7.15 -18.52
CA GLN A 132 17.88 6.12 -17.89
C GLN A 132 16.54 6.65 -17.37
N TYR A 133 16.23 7.92 -17.57
CA TYR A 133 14.99 8.51 -17.08
C TYR A 133 13.75 7.72 -17.50
N SER A 134 12.86 7.53 -16.55
CA SER A 134 11.58 6.87 -16.77
C SER A 134 10.42 7.77 -16.34
N ALA A 135 9.65 8.28 -17.28
CA ALA A 135 8.49 9.12 -17.00
C ALA A 135 7.45 8.41 -16.11
N ARG A 136 7.37 7.06 -16.16
CA ARG A 136 6.49 6.28 -15.28
C ARG A 136 7.02 6.29 -13.84
N ALA A 137 8.32 6.07 -13.65
CA ALA A 137 8.95 6.11 -12.33
C ALA A 137 8.89 7.52 -11.74
N ALA A 138 9.18 8.55 -12.54
CA ALA A 138 9.08 9.95 -12.15
C ALA A 138 7.64 10.31 -11.74
N GLY A 139 6.63 9.90 -12.50
CA GLY A 139 5.22 10.13 -12.15
C GLY A 139 4.82 9.48 -10.83
N GLN A 140 5.34 8.27 -10.55
CA GLN A 140 5.05 7.54 -9.30
C GLN A 140 5.77 8.14 -8.08
N THR A 141 6.95 8.75 -8.26
CA THR A 141 7.82 9.19 -7.16
C THR A 141 8.00 10.70 -7.08
N SER A 142 7.33 11.48 -7.92
CA SER A 142 7.50 12.95 -8.05
C SER A 142 7.43 13.69 -6.71
N PHE A 143 6.57 13.26 -5.79
CA PHE A 143 6.40 13.89 -4.50
C PHE A 143 7.56 13.60 -3.51
N VAL A 144 8.36 12.54 -3.73
CA VAL A 144 9.60 12.27 -2.97
C VAL A 144 10.71 13.21 -3.40
N TRP A 145 10.85 13.38 -4.72
CA TRP A 145 11.95 14.11 -5.33
C TRP A 145 11.65 15.60 -5.60
N LYS A 146 10.46 16.07 -5.20
CA LYS A 146 9.96 17.43 -5.47
C LYS A 146 10.95 18.53 -5.09
N PHE A 147 11.66 18.37 -3.99
CA PHE A 147 12.57 19.38 -3.45
C PHE A 147 14.04 19.06 -3.71
N VAL A 148 14.36 18.05 -4.50
CA VAL A 148 15.76 17.73 -4.84
C VAL A 148 16.29 18.74 -5.86
N ASP A 149 17.46 19.32 -5.54
CA ASP A 149 18.23 20.22 -6.39
C ASP A 149 19.33 19.47 -7.15
N SER A 150 20.06 18.59 -6.43
CA SER A 150 21.14 17.81 -7.02
C SER A 150 21.36 16.48 -6.30
N VAL A 151 21.88 15.51 -7.06
CA VAL A 151 22.32 14.20 -6.56
C VAL A 151 23.70 13.94 -7.15
N GLU A 152 24.69 13.59 -6.31
CA GLU A 152 26.08 13.40 -6.71
C GLU A 152 26.72 12.25 -5.92
N SER A 153 27.36 11.32 -6.62
CA SER A 153 28.31 10.37 -6.02
C SER A 153 29.66 11.07 -5.83
N ALA A 154 29.92 11.55 -4.60
CA ALA A 154 31.13 12.31 -4.28
C ALA A 154 32.37 11.40 -4.28
N ASP A 155 32.22 10.14 -3.94
CA ASP A 155 33.20 9.06 -4.08
C ASP A 155 32.48 7.71 -4.21
N GLU A 156 33.23 6.59 -4.22
CA GLU A 156 32.70 5.24 -4.45
C GLU A 156 31.57 4.86 -3.49
N TYR A 157 31.58 5.38 -2.24
CA TYR A 157 30.62 5.03 -1.20
C TYR A 157 29.97 6.23 -0.51
N THR A 158 30.12 7.43 -1.05
CA THR A 158 29.50 8.65 -0.51
C THR A 158 28.56 9.26 -1.54
N LEU A 159 27.27 9.27 -1.24
CA LEU A 159 26.24 9.94 -2.02
C LEU A 159 25.83 11.24 -1.33
N LYS A 160 25.73 12.31 -2.07
CA LYS A 160 25.20 13.59 -1.60
C LYS A 160 23.90 13.92 -2.33
N ILE A 161 22.90 14.34 -1.56
CA ILE A 161 21.63 14.86 -2.07
C ILE A 161 21.45 16.26 -1.48
N ARG A 162 21.25 17.25 -2.35
CA ARG A 162 20.90 18.61 -1.94
C ARG A 162 19.45 18.89 -2.25
N LEU A 163 18.77 19.54 -1.31
CA LEU A 163 17.39 20.00 -1.47
C LEU A 163 17.34 21.51 -1.72
N THR A 164 16.29 21.98 -2.40
CA THR A 164 15.99 23.39 -2.63
C THR A 164 15.41 24.08 -1.40
N GLN A 165 14.83 23.31 -0.48
CA GLN A 165 14.30 23.74 0.81
C GLN A 165 14.35 22.57 1.80
N PRO A 166 14.28 22.81 3.12
CA PRO A 166 14.15 21.73 4.10
C PRO A 166 12.93 20.86 3.83
N PHE A 167 13.07 19.56 4.06
CA PHE A 167 11.97 18.62 3.96
C PHE A 167 12.00 17.66 5.14
N SER A 168 11.21 17.95 6.18
CA SER A 168 11.18 17.22 7.45
C SER A 168 10.93 15.71 7.30
N GLU A 169 10.18 15.31 6.29
CA GLU A 169 9.82 13.92 6.01
C GLU A 169 10.76 13.22 5.01
N PHE A 170 11.82 13.89 4.50
CA PHE A 170 12.63 13.35 3.41
C PHE A 170 13.19 11.96 3.67
N LEU A 171 13.80 11.72 4.85
CA LEU A 171 14.32 10.40 5.20
C LEU A 171 13.23 9.33 5.28
N ARG A 172 12.04 9.68 5.78
CA ARG A 172 10.90 8.77 5.83
C ARG A 172 10.35 8.47 4.44
N MET A 173 10.37 9.46 3.56
CA MET A 173 9.97 9.26 2.16
C MET A 173 10.93 8.35 1.37
N LEU A 174 12.20 8.23 1.81
CA LEU A 174 13.16 7.29 1.22
C LEU A 174 12.95 5.84 1.66
N THR A 175 12.09 5.55 2.62
CA THR A 175 11.79 4.18 3.03
C THR A 175 10.79 3.53 2.06
N GLN A 176 10.77 2.21 2.00
CA GLN A 176 9.71 1.51 1.27
C GLN A 176 8.33 1.81 1.84
N GLY A 177 8.21 1.94 3.17
CA GLY A 177 6.97 2.31 3.83
C GLY A 177 6.53 3.75 3.58
N GLY A 178 7.45 4.65 3.20
CA GLY A 178 7.12 6.02 2.84
C GLY A 178 6.27 6.09 1.58
N ASN A 179 6.65 5.34 0.55
CA ASN A 179 5.93 5.31 -0.71
C ASN A 179 6.10 4.00 -1.51
N GLY A 180 6.91 3.05 -1.04
CA GLY A 180 7.17 1.79 -1.72
C GLY A 180 8.08 1.85 -2.95
N SER A 181 8.48 3.02 -3.41
CA SER A 181 9.01 3.22 -4.76
C SER A 181 10.47 3.68 -4.83
N THR A 182 11.16 3.88 -3.70
CA THR A 182 12.54 4.41 -3.70
C THR A 182 13.62 3.32 -3.66
N ALA A 183 13.23 2.07 -3.77
CA ALA A 183 14.16 0.94 -3.70
C ALA A 183 15.12 0.91 -4.90
N ILE A 184 16.32 0.42 -4.65
CA ILE A 184 17.45 0.45 -5.58
C ILE A 184 17.51 -0.84 -6.39
N MET A 185 17.57 -0.72 -7.71
CA MET A 185 17.71 -1.80 -8.68
C MET A 185 19.13 -1.83 -9.27
N SER A 186 19.55 -3.00 -9.79
CA SER A 186 20.81 -3.12 -10.51
C SER A 186 20.83 -2.22 -11.76
N PRO A 187 21.75 -1.27 -11.87
CA PRO A 187 21.94 -0.49 -13.12
C PRO A 187 22.22 -1.39 -14.33
N ALA A 188 23.00 -2.44 -14.15
CA ALA A 188 23.31 -3.38 -15.25
C ALA A 188 22.05 -4.13 -15.74
N ALA A 189 21.13 -4.46 -14.84
CA ALA A 189 19.86 -5.05 -15.22
C ALA A 189 18.95 -4.03 -15.93
N LEU A 190 18.88 -2.79 -15.42
CA LEU A 190 18.14 -1.69 -16.05
C LEU A 190 18.65 -1.40 -17.47
N GLU A 191 19.98 -1.33 -17.67
CA GLU A 191 20.58 -1.16 -19.00
C GLU A 191 20.29 -2.32 -19.95
N ARG A 192 20.26 -3.54 -19.40
CA ARG A 192 20.04 -4.75 -20.20
C ARG A 192 18.59 -4.94 -20.63
N TYR A 193 17.66 -4.68 -19.72
CA TYR A 193 16.24 -5.04 -19.91
C TYR A 193 15.34 -3.84 -20.17
N GLY A 194 15.77 -2.61 -19.84
CA GLY A 194 14.98 -1.39 -20.05
C GLY A 194 13.57 -1.50 -19.45
N ASP A 195 12.55 -1.31 -20.27
CA ASP A 195 11.15 -1.38 -19.85
C ASP A 195 10.69 -2.80 -19.46
N ASP A 196 11.44 -3.84 -19.86
CA ASP A 196 11.14 -5.23 -19.49
C ASP A 196 11.73 -5.62 -18.11
N ILE A 197 12.34 -4.68 -17.36
CA ILE A 197 12.95 -4.92 -16.04
C ILE A 197 11.98 -5.56 -15.04
N ALA A 198 10.69 -5.29 -15.17
CA ALA A 198 9.66 -5.87 -14.32
C ALA A 198 9.50 -7.41 -14.46
N ASP A 199 9.92 -7.99 -15.57
CA ASP A 199 9.96 -9.44 -15.77
C ASP A 199 11.34 -10.03 -15.40
N HIS A 200 12.32 -9.17 -15.05
CA HIS A 200 13.69 -9.52 -14.69
C HIS A 200 14.17 -8.72 -13.46
N PRO A 201 13.43 -8.73 -12.34
CA PRO A 201 13.76 -7.92 -11.17
C PRO A 201 15.08 -8.34 -10.53
N VAL A 202 16.00 -7.38 -10.36
CA VAL A 202 17.33 -7.58 -9.78
C VAL A 202 17.59 -6.50 -8.73
N GLY A 203 17.53 -6.88 -7.47
CA GLY A 203 17.79 -6.03 -6.30
C GLY A 203 18.96 -6.53 -5.47
N THR A 204 18.99 -6.11 -4.21
CA THR A 204 19.99 -6.49 -3.18
C THR A 204 19.36 -7.31 -2.06
N GLY A 205 18.05 -7.50 -2.07
CA GLY A 205 17.26 -8.00 -0.95
C GLY A 205 17.51 -9.46 -0.55
N PRO A 206 16.82 -9.90 0.51
CA PRO A 206 16.99 -11.22 1.11
C PRO A 206 16.52 -12.37 0.22
N PHE A 207 15.70 -12.10 -0.80
CA PHE A 207 15.26 -13.11 -1.76
C PHE A 207 15.52 -12.66 -3.20
N LYS A 208 15.86 -13.64 -4.06
CA LYS A 208 16.10 -13.46 -5.50
C LYS A 208 14.88 -13.91 -6.29
N PHE A 209 14.50 -13.14 -7.29
CA PHE A 209 13.45 -13.54 -8.23
C PHE A 209 13.85 -14.79 -9.02
N VAL A 210 12.92 -15.74 -9.15
CA VAL A 210 13.11 -16.98 -9.92
C VAL A 210 12.23 -16.97 -11.17
N GLU A 211 10.90 -16.91 -10.98
CA GLU A 211 9.95 -16.84 -12.09
C GLU A 211 8.62 -16.19 -11.67
N ARG A 212 7.88 -15.73 -12.66
CA ARG A 212 6.48 -15.31 -12.53
C ARG A 212 5.65 -16.05 -13.56
N ILE A 213 4.63 -16.79 -13.11
CA ILE A 213 3.58 -17.32 -13.96
C ILE A 213 2.33 -16.49 -13.69
N ARG A 214 1.97 -15.61 -14.64
CA ARG A 214 0.88 -14.65 -14.49
C ARG A 214 -0.44 -15.35 -14.16
N GLY A 215 -1.14 -14.84 -13.15
CA GLY A 215 -2.38 -15.41 -12.61
C GLY A 215 -2.20 -16.70 -11.80
N GLU A 216 -0.97 -17.20 -11.61
CA GLU A 216 -0.69 -18.44 -10.89
C GLU A 216 0.24 -18.22 -9.69
N ARG A 217 1.47 -17.71 -9.90
CA ARG A 217 2.44 -17.54 -8.82
C ARG A 217 3.63 -16.64 -9.19
N ILE A 218 4.33 -16.19 -8.15
CA ILE A 218 5.65 -15.57 -8.21
C ILE A 218 6.55 -16.33 -7.24
N ASP A 219 7.66 -16.85 -7.74
CA ASP A 219 8.61 -17.67 -7.00
C ASP A 219 9.88 -16.86 -6.70
N LEU A 220 10.26 -16.83 -5.42
CA LEU A 220 11.49 -16.23 -4.93
C LEU A 220 12.35 -17.29 -4.23
N ALA A 221 13.66 -17.30 -4.49
CA ALA A 221 14.62 -18.12 -3.78
C ALA A 221 15.42 -17.28 -2.77
N ARG A 222 15.85 -17.89 -1.67
CA ARG A 222 16.73 -17.26 -0.69
C ARG A 222 18.01 -16.73 -1.36
N ASN A 223 18.44 -15.54 -0.95
CA ASN A 223 19.74 -15.00 -1.28
C ASN A 223 20.75 -15.46 -0.21
N ASP A 224 21.49 -16.55 -0.49
CA ASP A 224 22.50 -17.07 0.45
C ASP A 224 23.69 -16.11 0.64
N ASP A 225 23.89 -15.16 -0.29
CA ASP A 225 24.93 -14.13 -0.22
C ASP A 225 24.38 -12.78 0.31
N TYR A 226 23.21 -12.81 0.97
CA TYR A 226 22.59 -11.59 1.48
C TYR A 226 23.50 -10.89 2.50
N TRP A 227 23.70 -9.60 2.35
CA TRP A 227 24.57 -8.79 3.20
C TRP A 227 24.08 -8.65 4.64
N GLY A 228 22.76 -8.77 4.86
CA GLY A 228 22.12 -8.75 6.15
C GLY A 228 21.97 -10.15 6.75
N LYS A 229 20.92 -10.35 7.53
CA LYS A 229 20.60 -11.68 8.06
C LYS A 229 19.98 -12.55 6.97
N VAL A 230 20.64 -13.63 6.60
CA VAL A 230 20.12 -14.62 5.64
C VAL A 230 18.82 -15.23 6.17
N PRO A 231 17.74 -15.27 5.36
CA PRO A 231 16.44 -15.83 5.75
C PRO A 231 16.53 -17.28 6.23
N ASN A 232 15.67 -17.64 7.18
CA ASN A 232 15.62 -19.03 7.68
C ASN A 232 14.92 -19.99 6.70
N ILE A 233 14.06 -19.47 5.81
CA ILE A 233 13.35 -20.24 4.78
C ILE A 233 14.12 -20.22 3.45
N ASP A 234 13.98 -21.28 2.64
CA ASP A 234 14.74 -21.43 1.38
C ASP A 234 14.13 -20.64 0.22
N GLY A 235 12.88 -20.20 0.35
CA GLY A 235 12.19 -19.40 -0.65
C GLY A 235 10.78 -19.03 -0.24
N VAL A 236 10.15 -18.21 -1.08
CA VAL A 236 8.76 -17.77 -0.90
C VAL A 236 8.03 -17.90 -2.24
N VAL A 237 6.81 -18.42 -2.19
CA VAL A 237 5.90 -18.47 -3.33
C VAL A 237 4.67 -17.60 -3.02
N PHE A 238 4.44 -16.56 -3.81
CA PHE A 238 3.24 -15.74 -3.72
C PHE A 238 2.20 -16.25 -4.71
N ARG A 239 1.00 -16.57 -4.22
CA ARG A 239 -0.12 -17.08 -5.04
C ARG A 239 -1.29 -16.11 -5.01
N PRO A 240 -1.66 -15.48 -6.14
CA PRO A 240 -2.87 -14.66 -6.21
C PRO A 240 -4.12 -15.54 -6.10
N LEU A 241 -4.90 -15.32 -5.06
CA LEU A 241 -6.21 -15.94 -4.84
C LEU A 241 -7.21 -14.83 -4.48
N PRO A 242 -7.84 -14.18 -5.45
CA PRO A 242 -8.68 -13.00 -5.22
C PRO A 242 -9.88 -13.25 -4.31
N ASP A 243 -10.49 -14.44 -4.39
CA ASP A 243 -11.63 -14.79 -3.54
C ASP A 243 -11.18 -15.11 -2.09
N PRO A 244 -11.68 -14.39 -1.06
CA PRO A 244 -11.28 -14.61 0.33
C PRO A 244 -11.64 -15.99 0.86
N SER A 245 -12.71 -16.61 0.37
CA SER A 245 -13.13 -17.95 0.77
C SER A 245 -12.19 -19.00 0.17
N ALA A 246 -11.70 -18.79 -1.06
CA ALA A 246 -10.69 -19.64 -1.67
C ALA A 246 -9.34 -19.54 -0.89
N ARG A 247 -8.93 -18.35 -0.44
CA ARG A 247 -7.75 -18.20 0.43
C ARG A 247 -7.92 -18.98 1.74
N THR A 248 -9.08 -18.85 2.40
CA THR A 248 -9.39 -19.60 3.63
C THR A 248 -9.36 -21.12 3.40
N ALA A 249 -9.91 -21.60 2.28
CA ALA A 249 -9.89 -23.02 1.94
C ALA A 249 -8.46 -23.53 1.67
N ALA A 250 -7.63 -22.74 0.97
CA ALA A 250 -6.24 -23.08 0.69
C ALA A 250 -5.39 -23.18 1.98
N LEU A 251 -5.63 -22.29 2.96
CA LEU A 251 -4.96 -22.36 4.26
C LEU A 251 -5.38 -23.65 5.03
N ARG A 252 -6.68 -23.98 5.05
CA ARG A 252 -7.18 -25.19 5.71
C ARG A 252 -6.70 -26.49 5.07
N SER A 253 -6.53 -26.52 3.74
CA SER A 253 -5.97 -27.68 3.05
C SER A 253 -4.46 -27.83 3.20
N GLY A 254 -3.75 -26.82 3.69
CA GLY A 254 -2.28 -26.78 3.72
C GLY A 254 -1.65 -26.49 2.37
N ASP A 255 -2.42 -25.98 1.40
CA ASP A 255 -1.89 -25.55 0.10
C ASP A 255 -1.14 -24.22 0.18
N VAL A 256 -1.34 -23.47 1.27
CA VAL A 256 -0.65 -22.23 1.61
C VAL A 256 -0.39 -22.17 3.13
N ASP A 257 0.68 -21.48 3.53
CA ASP A 257 1.12 -21.34 4.92
C ASP A 257 0.60 -20.07 5.56
N MET A 258 0.29 -19.07 4.75
CA MET A 258 -0.22 -17.76 5.17
C MET A 258 -1.19 -17.21 4.14
N ILE A 259 -2.22 -16.51 4.62
CA ILE A 259 -3.12 -15.73 3.77
C ILE A 259 -3.14 -14.26 4.21
N ALA A 260 -3.06 -13.36 3.26
CA ALA A 260 -3.32 -11.94 3.45
C ALA A 260 -4.83 -11.67 3.33
N VAL A 261 -5.33 -10.67 4.04
CA VAL A 261 -6.72 -10.20 3.97
C VAL A 261 -7.72 -11.38 4.00
N PRO A 262 -7.79 -12.14 5.12
CA PRO A 262 -8.76 -13.22 5.29
C PRO A 262 -10.19 -12.68 5.23
N ASN A 263 -11.13 -13.56 4.88
CA ASN A 263 -12.55 -13.21 5.00
C ASN A 263 -12.88 -12.89 6.47
N PRO A 264 -13.39 -11.70 6.81
CA PRO A 264 -13.70 -11.31 8.18
C PRO A 264 -14.59 -12.32 8.91
N ASP A 265 -15.59 -12.91 8.23
CA ASP A 265 -16.49 -13.92 8.80
C ASP A 265 -15.78 -15.26 9.14
N SER A 266 -14.58 -15.50 8.64
CA SER A 266 -13.83 -16.74 8.88
C SER A 266 -12.76 -16.63 9.97
N ILE A 267 -12.39 -15.43 10.40
CA ILE A 267 -11.25 -15.20 11.31
C ILE A 267 -11.44 -15.96 12.63
N ASP A 268 -12.57 -15.76 13.33
CA ASP A 268 -12.84 -16.41 14.63
C ASP A 268 -12.82 -17.94 14.52
N ASN A 269 -13.34 -18.48 13.43
CA ASN A 269 -13.35 -19.92 13.19
C ASN A 269 -11.91 -20.44 12.99
N LEU A 270 -11.11 -19.78 12.17
CA LEU A 270 -9.70 -20.15 11.96
C LEU A 270 -8.89 -20.10 13.26
N VAL A 271 -9.08 -19.05 14.08
CA VAL A 271 -8.43 -18.96 15.40
C VAL A 271 -8.85 -20.13 16.29
N SER A 272 -10.15 -20.49 16.31
CA SER A 272 -10.65 -21.64 17.09
C SER A 272 -10.12 -22.99 16.57
N GLU A 273 -9.78 -23.09 15.29
CA GLU A 273 -9.15 -24.25 14.63
C GLU A 273 -7.63 -24.32 14.89
N GLY A 274 -7.04 -23.30 15.54
CA GLY A 274 -5.62 -23.27 15.92
C GLY A 274 -4.71 -22.50 14.96
N TYR A 275 -5.26 -21.82 13.93
CA TYR A 275 -4.49 -20.89 13.10
C TYR A 275 -4.15 -19.62 13.87
N GLN A 276 -3.06 -18.96 13.50
CA GLN A 276 -2.58 -17.76 14.16
C GLN A 276 -3.07 -16.52 13.43
N LEU A 277 -3.77 -15.63 14.15
CA LEU A 277 -4.10 -14.30 13.67
C LEU A 277 -2.94 -13.36 13.99
N SER A 278 -2.44 -12.65 12.99
CA SER A 278 -1.49 -11.54 13.14
C SER A 278 -2.14 -10.28 12.61
N GLU A 279 -2.24 -9.26 13.48
CA GLU A 279 -2.82 -7.95 13.16
C GLU A 279 -1.83 -6.86 13.50
N GLY A 280 -1.83 -5.78 12.73
CA GLY A 280 -1.06 -4.58 12.95
C GLY A 280 -1.95 -3.35 13.11
N ILE A 281 -1.35 -2.20 13.03
CA ILE A 281 -2.02 -0.90 12.91
C ILE A 281 -1.41 -0.13 11.74
N PRO A 282 -1.55 -0.63 10.50
CA PRO A 282 -0.99 0.04 9.34
C PRO A 282 -1.56 1.46 9.20
N PRO A 283 -0.86 2.36 8.49
CA PRO A 283 -1.30 3.75 8.33
C PRO A 283 -2.48 3.91 7.36
N HIS A 284 -3.23 2.87 7.15
CA HIS A 284 -4.35 2.84 6.23
C HIS A 284 -5.63 3.38 6.84
N THR A 285 -6.18 4.39 6.21
CA THR A 285 -7.52 4.91 6.48
C THR A 285 -8.41 4.71 5.25
N TRP A 286 -9.57 4.09 5.44
CA TRP A 286 -10.67 4.13 4.49
C TRP A 286 -11.37 5.46 4.62
N TYR A 287 -11.54 6.17 3.51
CA TYR A 287 -12.15 7.49 3.52
C TYR A 287 -12.95 7.76 2.24
N LEU A 288 -13.85 8.75 2.32
CA LEU A 288 -14.43 9.39 1.15
C LEU A 288 -13.74 10.73 0.93
N SER A 289 -13.38 11.00 -0.32
CA SER A 289 -13.10 12.35 -0.81
C SER A 289 -14.38 12.97 -1.34
N PHE A 290 -14.61 14.25 -1.05
CA PHE A 290 -15.69 15.03 -1.63
C PHE A 290 -15.25 15.73 -2.90
N ASN A 291 -16.15 15.86 -3.86
CA ASN A 291 -15.94 16.71 -5.02
C ASN A 291 -16.34 18.16 -4.69
N MET A 292 -15.36 19.03 -4.50
CA MET A 292 -15.61 20.44 -4.16
C MET A 292 -16.21 21.26 -5.32
N LYS A 293 -16.35 20.65 -6.51
CA LYS A 293 -17.02 21.26 -7.67
C LYS A 293 -18.46 20.78 -7.84
N ASP A 294 -18.91 19.80 -7.04
CA ASP A 294 -20.29 19.32 -7.07
C ASP A 294 -21.23 20.28 -6.32
N GLN A 295 -22.45 20.41 -6.81
CA GLN A 295 -23.44 21.37 -6.30
C GLN A 295 -23.82 21.14 -4.83
N TYR A 296 -23.70 19.93 -4.30
CA TYR A 296 -24.06 19.58 -2.92
C TYR A 296 -22.83 19.41 -2.03
N THR A 297 -21.85 18.63 -2.47
CA THR A 297 -20.68 18.32 -1.62
C THR A 297 -19.67 19.46 -1.52
N SER A 298 -19.82 20.53 -2.33
CA SER A 298 -19.12 21.81 -2.12
C SER A 298 -19.59 22.57 -0.87
N ILE A 299 -20.80 22.26 -0.35
CA ILE A 299 -21.39 22.93 0.81
C ILE A 299 -20.83 22.31 2.12
N PRO A 300 -20.19 23.11 3.00
CA PRO A 300 -19.58 22.57 4.23
C PRO A 300 -20.58 21.86 5.15
N GLU A 301 -21.81 22.38 5.30
CA GLU A 301 -22.86 21.78 6.12
C GLU A 301 -23.27 20.40 5.60
N VAL A 302 -23.28 20.19 4.27
CA VAL A 302 -23.54 18.89 3.65
C VAL A 302 -22.42 17.92 3.97
N ARG A 303 -21.15 18.32 3.86
CA ARG A 303 -20.01 17.48 4.19
C ARG A 303 -20.00 17.07 5.67
N ARG A 304 -20.31 18.02 6.57
CA ARG A 304 -20.46 17.74 8.00
C ARG A 304 -21.62 16.79 8.29
N ALA A 305 -22.76 16.97 7.62
CA ALA A 305 -23.92 16.08 7.76
C ALA A 305 -23.58 14.65 7.33
N ILE A 306 -22.88 14.47 6.21
CA ILE A 306 -22.43 13.17 5.73
C ILE A 306 -21.46 12.53 6.76
N ASN A 307 -20.50 13.30 7.29
CA ASN A 307 -19.59 12.82 8.32
C ASN A 307 -20.30 12.31 9.58
N LEU A 308 -21.34 13.02 10.04
CA LEU A 308 -22.14 12.66 11.20
C LEU A 308 -23.09 11.47 10.94
N ALA A 309 -23.43 11.19 9.68
CA ALA A 309 -24.35 10.09 9.34
C ALA A 309 -23.64 8.72 9.27
N VAL A 310 -22.34 8.66 8.95
CA VAL A 310 -21.61 7.41 8.79
C VAL A 310 -21.48 6.66 10.11
N ASP A 311 -21.99 5.43 10.17
CA ASP A 311 -21.89 4.51 11.31
C ASP A 311 -20.58 3.72 11.28
N ARG A 312 -19.52 4.34 11.77
CA ARG A 312 -18.15 3.76 11.83
C ARG A 312 -18.08 2.53 12.72
N GLU A 313 -18.74 2.59 13.87
CA GLU A 313 -18.80 1.47 14.84
C GLU A 313 -19.58 0.28 14.26
N GLY A 314 -20.73 0.53 13.64
CA GLY A 314 -21.52 -0.50 12.98
C GLY A 314 -20.77 -1.13 11.81
N MET A 315 -20.08 -0.33 10.99
CA MET A 315 -19.26 -0.87 9.91
C MET A 315 -18.15 -1.79 10.43
N ALA A 316 -17.39 -1.34 11.42
CA ALA A 316 -16.30 -2.14 11.99
C ALA A 316 -16.81 -3.42 12.66
N ARG A 317 -17.90 -3.35 13.43
CA ARG A 317 -18.45 -4.48 14.19
C ARG A 317 -19.25 -5.44 13.30
N ASP A 318 -20.20 -4.92 12.51
CA ASP A 318 -21.26 -5.73 11.89
C ASP A 318 -20.89 -6.16 10.46
N LEU A 319 -20.24 -5.30 9.67
CA LEU A 319 -19.79 -5.62 8.32
C LEU A 319 -18.41 -6.29 8.33
N LEU A 320 -17.43 -5.66 9.00
CA LEU A 320 -16.01 -6.05 8.92
C LEU A 320 -15.55 -6.90 10.12
N ARG A 321 -16.49 -7.33 10.99
CA ARG A 321 -16.28 -8.31 12.08
C ARG A 321 -15.06 -8.04 12.98
N GLY A 322 -14.72 -6.77 13.19
CA GLY A 322 -13.58 -6.37 14.04
C GLY A 322 -12.22 -6.42 13.35
N SER A 323 -12.14 -6.75 12.06
CA SER A 323 -10.89 -6.72 11.29
C SER A 323 -10.36 -5.31 11.00
N VAL A 324 -11.05 -4.29 11.46
CA VAL A 324 -10.70 -2.86 11.35
C VAL A 324 -11.05 -2.13 12.65
N ASN A 325 -10.55 -0.92 12.82
CA ASN A 325 -10.94 0.02 13.87
C ASN A 325 -11.79 1.17 13.30
N PRO A 326 -12.81 1.68 14.00
CA PRO A 326 -13.51 2.90 13.61
C PRO A 326 -12.51 4.07 13.51
N ALA A 327 -12.59 4.88 12.44
CA ALA A 327 -11.68 6.01 12.27
C ALA A 327 -12.31 7.32 12.78
N TYR A 328 -11.65 7.96 13.72
CA TYR A 328 -12.02 9.27 14.27
C TYR A 328 -10.94 10.33 14.02
N GLY A 329 -10.14 10.16 12.98
CA GLY A 329 -9.14 11.09 12.48
C GLY A 329 -8.97 10.91 10.98
N VAL A 330 -8.52 11.94 10.28
CA VAL A 330 -8.31 11.88 8.83
C VAL A 330 -7.14 10.98 8.43
N GLN A 331 -6.22 10.74 9.34
CA GLN A 331 -5.14 9.76 9.20
C GLN A 331 -5.29 8.65 10.25
N ALA A 332 -4.60 7.54 10.07
CA ALA A 332 -4.52 6.48 11.07
C ALA A 332 -3.62 6.90 12.26
N MET A 333 -3.81 6.27 13.43
CA MET A 333 -2.99 6.55 14.60
C MET A 333 -1.51 6.15 14.45
N SER A 334 -1.19 5.37 13.43
CA SER A 334 0.17 5.00 13.02
C SER A 334 0.80 5.99 12.01
N ALA A 335 0.12 7.07 11.70
CA ALA A 335 0.67 8.19 10.94
C ALA A 335 1.08 9.34 11.87
N GLY A 336 2.17 10.04 11.53
CA GLY A 336 2.52 11.28 12.22
C GLY A 336 1.42 12.34 12.08
N GLY A 337 1.31 13.24 13.06
CA GLY A 337 0.31 14.31 13.04
C GLY A 337 -1.12 13.84 13.34
N TYR A 338 -1.35 12.58 13.71
CA TYR A 338 -2.67 12.06 14.06
C TYR A 338 -3.37 12.88 15.15
N VAL A 339 -4.65 13.18 14.93
CA VAL A 339 -5.53 13.82 15.92
C VAL A 339 -6.87 13.08 15.93
N GLU A 340 -7.29 12.60 17.11
CA GLU A 340 -8.62 12.01 17.28
C GLU A 340 -9.67 13.14 17.42
N ARG A 341 -10.70 13.14 16.58
CA ARG A 341 -11.75 14.17 16.49
C ARG A 341 -13.16 13.55 16.59
N ARG A 342 -13.45 12.89 17.72
CA ARG A 342 -14.81 12.36 17.98
C ARG A 342 -15.86 13.45 17.96
N ASP A 343 -15.52 14.67 18.37
CA ASP A 343 -16.40 15.83 18.31
C ASP A 343 -16.92 16.16 16.89
N VAL A 344 -16.17 15.76 15.87
CA VAL A 344 -16.51 15.95 14.44
C VAL A 344 -17.10 14.71 13.82
N TYR A 345 -16.61 13.51 14.19
CA TYR A 345 -16.86 12.28 13.48
C TYR A 345 -17.79 11.30 14.19
N GLU A 346 -18.17 11.55 15.46
CA GLU A 346 -19.13 10.70 16.16
C GLU A 346 -20.52 10.83 15.53
N ARG A 347 -21.20 9.69 15.37
CA ARG A 347 -22.49 9.63 14.68
C ARG A 347 -23.58 10.40 15.40
N ASP A 348 -24.23 11.36 14.71
CA ASP A 348 -25.35 12.16 15.20
C ASP A 348 -26.31 12.50 14.04
N LEU A 349 -27.36 11.69 13.89
CA LEU A 349 -28.32 11.83 12.79
C LEU A 349 -29.22 13.07 12.93
N ASP A 350 -29.51 13.51 14.16
CA ASP A 350 -30.37 14.67 14.40
C ASP A 350 -29.63 15.94 14.00
N LYS A 351 -28.37 16.07 14.43
CA LYS A 351 -27.50 17.17 14.02
C LYS A 351 -27.23 17.16 12.51
N ALA A 352 -27.07 15.97 11.90
CA ALA A 352 -26.92 15.84 10.46
C ALA A 352 -28.13 16.38 9.69
N ARG A 353 -29.35 16.07 10.13
CA ARG A 353 -30.59 16.58 9.53
C ARG A 353 -30.73 18.10 9.76
N GLU A 354 -30.38 18.61 10.93
CA GLU A 354 -30.37 20.06 11.20
C GLU A 354 -29.43 20.81 10.26
N LEU A 355 -28.23 20.27 10.00
CA LEU A 355 -27.27 20.85 9.06
C LEU A 355 -27.83 20.88 7.63
N LEU A 356 -28.44 19.79 7.14
CA LEU A 356 -29.07 19.77 5.83
C LEU A 356 -30.24 20.78 5.74
N ALA A 357 -31.08 20.87 6.76
CA ALA A 357 -32.17 21.82 6.81
C ALA A 357 -31.67 23.27 6.81
N SER A 358 -30.54 23.57 7.47
CA SER A 358 -29.98 24.93 7.51
C SER A 358 -29.55 25.47 6.15
N VAL A 359 -29.35 24.60 5.15
CA VAL A 359 -28.99 24.95 3.78
C VAL A 359 -30.09 24.64 2.77
N GLY A 360 -31.32 24.38 3.26
CA GLY A 360 -32.50 24.16 2.43
C GLY A 360 -32.59 22.78 1.78
N LEU A 361 -31.91 21.78 2.37
CA LEU A 361 -31.88 20.40 1.91
C LEU A 361 -32.59 19.44 2.89
N GLU A 362 -33.63 19.92 3.60
CA GLU A 362 -34.42 19.11 4.55
C GLU A 362 -35.15 17.94 3.89
N ASN A 363 -35.36 17.99 2.57
CA ASN A 363 -35.96 16.90 1.79
C ASN A 363 -34.92 15.94 1.18
N GLY A 364 -33.62 16.15 1.50
CA GLY A 364 -32.53 15.38 0.96
C GLY A 364 -32.18 15.75 -0.49
N PHE A 365 -31.30 14.96 -1.08
CA PHE A 365 -30.83 15.12 -2.47
C PHE A 365 -30.27 13.81 -3.01
N GLN A 366 -30.02 13.77 -4.32
CA GLN A 366 -29.31 12.64 -4.95
C GLN A 366 -27.85 12.98 -5.24
N THR A 367 -26.96 12.01 -5.05
CA THR A 367 -25.54 12.13 -5.37
C THR A 367 -24.97 10.79 -5.85
N THR A 368 -23.77 10.80 -6.42
CA THR A 368 -23.07 9.59 -6.86
C THR A 368 -21.83 9.35 -5.99
N LEU A 369 -21.68 8.12 -5.52
CA LEU A 369 -20.47 7.59 -4.90
C LEU A 369 -19.79 6.61 -5.86
N ILE A 370 -18.54 6.90 -6.22
CA ILE A 370 -17.72 5.96 -7.00
C ILE A 370 -16.79 5.17 -6.10
N THR A 371 -16.63 3.88 -6.41
CA THR A 371 -15.74 2.97 -5.68
C THR A 371 -15.19 1.90 -6.61
N SER A 372 -14.20 1.13 -6.16
CA SER A 372 -13.70 -0.05 -6.89
C SER A 372 -14.58 -1.29 -6.62
N THR A 373 -14.51 -2.28 -7.49
CA THR A 373 -15.08 -3.62 -7.25
C THR A 373 -14.23 -4.43 -6.28
N ASP A 374 -12.92 -4.26 -6.39
CA ASP A 374 -11.85 -4.90 -5.61
C ASP A 374 -10.58 -4.05 -5.73
N GLY A 375 -9.44 -4.54 -5.34
CA GLY A 375 -8.15 -3.89 -5.57
C GLY A 375 -7.15 -4.16 -4.46
N SER A 376 -5.91 -3.81 -4.75
CA SER A 376 -4.81 -3.90 -3.80
C SER A 376 -5.09 -3.00 -2.59
N GLY A 377 -5.06 -3.58 -1.38
CA GLY A 377 -5.39 -2.86 -0.14
C GLY A 377 -6.88 -2.53 0.02
N GLN A 378 -7.77 -3.09 -0.80
CA GLN A 378 -9.20 -2.80 -0.78
C GLN A 378 -9.99 -3.95 -0.16
N ILE A 379 -10.54 -3.76 1.05
CA ILE A 379 -11.37 -4.74 1.77
C ILE A 379 -12.84 -4.47 1.48
N MET A 380 -13.52 -5.36 0.76
CA MET A 380 -14.97 -5.30 0.51
C MET A 380 -15.49 -3.90 0.09
N PRO A 381 -14.87 -3.19 -0.88
CA PRO A 381 -15.18 -1.79 -1.16
C PRO A 381 -16.64 -1.56 -1.58
N ALA A 382 -17.23 -2.45 -2.36
CA ALA A 382 -18.62 -2.34 -2.80
C ALA A 382 -19.59 -2.48 -1.61
N GLN A 383 -19.38 -3.45 -0.72
CA GLN A 383 -20.22 -3.67 0.46
C GLN A 383 -20.11 -2.52 1.47
N MET A 384 -18.90 -1.94 1.61
CA MET A 384 -18.71 -0.74 2.43
C MET A 384 -19.47 0.46 1.83
N ALA A 385 -19.46 0.62 0.51
CA ALA A 385 -20.22 1.67 -0.17
C ALA A 385 -21.74 1.48 0.02
N GLU A 386 -22.25 0.24 -0.05
CA GLU A 386 -23.65 -0.08 0.23
C GLU A 386 -24.04 0.22 1.69
N PHE A 387 -23.16 -0.05 2.64
CA PHE A 387 -23.37 0.29 4.05
C PHE A 387 -23.46 1.80 4.25
N ILE A 388 -22.56 2.57 3.62
CA ILE A 388 -22.60 4.04 3.63
C ILE A 388 -23.87 4.57 2.96
N GLN A 389 -24.28 4.00 1.82
CA GLN A 389 -25.54 4.36 1.15
C GLN A 389 -26.73 4.23 2.09
N GLN A 390 -26.80 3.14 2.87
CA GLN A 390 -27.88 2.93 3.84
C GLN A 390 -27.81 3.99 4.97
N ASN A 391 -26.62 4.31 5.48
CA ASN A 391 -26.48 5.35 6.51
C ASN A 391 -26.92 6.73 5.99
N LEU A 392 -26.56 7.09 4.76
CA LEU A 392 -26.91 8.37 4.17
C LEU A 392 -28.41 8.48 3.83
N ALA A 393 -29.06 7.37 3.51
CA ALA A 393 -30.51 7.33 3.31
C ALA A 393 -31.30 7.70 4.59
N GLU A 394 -30.74 7.46 5.78
CA GLU A 394 -31.36 7.85 7.07
C GLU A 394 -31.49 9.35 7.25
N ILE A 395 -30.68 10.15 6.54
CA ILE A 395 -30.74 11.61 6.53
C ILE A 395 -31.30 12.16 5.21
N GLY A 396 -31.90 11.32 4.36
CA GLY A 396 -32.56 11.71 3.11
C GLY A 396 -31.63 11.85 1.90
N ILE A 397 -30.36 11.44 1.99
CA ILE A 397 -29.44 11.46 0.85
C ILE A 397 -29.54 10.14 0.09
N ASP A 398 -29.98 10.22 -1.18
CA ASP A 398 -30.06 9.07 -2.09
C ASP A 398 -28.76 8.93 -2.87
N VAL A 399 -28.01 7.87 -2.59
CA VAL A 399 -26.68 7.64 -3.17
C VAL A 399 -26.75 6.64 -4.31
N ASN A 400 -26.33 7.03 -5.51
CA ASN A 400 -26.10 6.14 -6.63
C ASN A 400 -24.67 5.60 -6.57
N ILE A 401 -24.49 4.30 -6.32
CA ILE A 401 -23.16 3.69 -6.29
C ILE A 401 -22.75 3.29 -7.70
N GLN A 402 -21.53 3.70 -8.10
CA GLN A 402 -20.89 3.28 -9.35
C GLN A 402 -19.58 2.57 -9.03
N THR A 403 -19.54 1.28 -9.33
CA THR A 403 -18.34 0.45 -9.17
C THR A 403 -17.51 0.42 -10.46
N GLN A 404 -16.19 0.39 -10.31
CA GLN A 404 -15.23 0.30 -11.42
C GLN A 404 -14.19 -0.76 -11.11
N GLU A 405 -13.67 -1.40 -12.14
CA GLU A 405 -12.49 -2.25 -12.02
C GLU A 405 -11.30 -1.41 -11.54
N TRP A 406 -10.40 -2.01 -10.76
CA TRP A 406 -9.35 -1.31 -10.01
C TRP A 406 -8.47 -0.38 -10.86
N ILE A 407 -7.94 -0.85 -11.99
CA ILE A 407 -7.08 -0.03 -12.85
C ILE A 407 -7.86 1.14 -13.46
N SER A 408 -9.13 0.91 -13.84
CA SER A 408 -10.01 1.96 -14.33
C SER A 408 -10.31 2.98 -13.25
N TYR A 409 -10.49 2.53 -12.01
CA TYR A 409 -10.72 3.37 -10.83
C TYR A 409 -9.51 4.25 -10.51
N LEU A 410 -8.29 3.71 -10.55
CA LEU A 410 -7.07 4.51 -10.42
C LEU A 410 -6.97 5.61 -11.49
N GLY A 411 -7.53 5.37 -12.66
CA GLY A 411 -7.64 6.40 -13.70
C GLY A 411 -8.55 7.59 -13.33
N VAL A 412 -9.53 7.41 -12.42
CA VAL A 412 -10.31 8.53 -11.86
C VAL A 412 -9.42 9.39 -10.97
N TRP A 413 -8.61 8.76 -10.13
CA TRP A 413 -7.66 9.46 -9.26
C TRP A 413 -6.65 10.28 -10.06
N ALA A 414 -6.20 9.78 -11.19
CA ALA A 414 -5.31 10.52 -12.08
C ALA A 414 -5.97 11.72 -12.79
N ARG A 415 -7.29 11.65 -13.04
CA ARG A 415 -8.02 12.72 -13.79
C ARG A 415 -8.87 13.62 -12.90
N GLY A 416 -9.15 13.22 -11.67
CA GLY A 416 -10.08 13.86 -10.76
C GLY A 416 -11.54 13.42 -10.96
N MET A 417 -12.39 13.71 -9.97
CA MET A 417 -13.82 13.41 -10.03
C MET A 417 -14.51 14.24 -11.10
N GLN A 418 -15.41 13.60 -11.85
CA GLN A 418 -16.14 14.21 -12.93
C GLN A 418 -17.43 14.91 -12.42
N GLU A 419 -18.05 15.71 -13.27
CA GLU A 419 -19.36 16.31 -13.01
C GLU A 419 -20.41 15.22 -12.70
N GLY A 420 -21.24 15.46 -11.68
CA GLY A 420 -22.27 14.52 -11.20
C GLY A 420 -21.75 13.44 -10.24
N VAL A 421 -20.45 13.39 -9.96
CA VAL A 421 -19.87 12.56 -8.91
C VAL A 421 -19.63 13.43 -7.69
N GLY A 422 -20.29 13.12 -6.57
CA GLY A 422 -20.13 13.87 -5.32
C GLY A 422 -19.05 13.30 -4.40
N MET A 423 -18.82 11.98 -4.47
CA MET A 423 -17.91 11.29 -3.56
C MET A 423 -17.11 10.18 -4.25
N ALA A 424 -15.88 9.96 -3.79
CA ALA A 424 -15.04 8.84 -4.19
C ALA A 424 -14.47 8.13 -2.94
N GLN A 425 -14.57 6.80 -2.90
CA GLN A 425 -14.09 5.97 -1.78
C GLN A 425 -12.69 5.45 -2.06
N MET A 426 -11.78 5.57 -1.09
CA MET A 426 -10.42 5.01 -1.20
C MET A 426 -9.97 4.47 0.16
N SER A 427 -9.04 3.50 0.11
CA SER A 427 -8.19 3.13 1.24
C SER A 427 -6.76 3.47 0.90
N TRP A 428 -6.15 4.38 1.65
CA TRP A 428 -4.76 4.77 1.48
C TRP A 428 -4.26 5.48 2.74
N GLY A 429 -2.95 5.44 2.94
CA GLY A 429 -2.27 6.15 4.01
C GLY A 429 -0.76 5.88 3.97
N MET A 430 -0.03 6.59 4.79
CA MET A 430 1.41 6.44 5.00
C MET A 430 1.74 6.70 6.47
N THR A 431 2.80 6.12 6.99
CA THR A 431 3.33 6.49 8.32
C THR A 431 3.83 7.95 8.34
N SER A 432 4.28 8.47 7.19
CA SER A 432 4.59 9.89 7.02
C SER A 432 3.31 10.74 6.99
N PRO A 433 3.21 11.81 7.79
CA PRO A 433 2.09 12.75 7.74
C PRO A 433 2.02 13.52 6.41
N TYR A 434 3.06 13.48 5.61
CA TYR A 434 3.12 14.06 4.27
C TYR A 434 2.04 13.51 3.33
N TRP A 435 1.48 12.32 3.64
CA TRP A 435 0.31 11.81 2.94
C TRP A 435 -0.84 12.82 2.89
N LEU A 436 -1.08 13.58 3.99
CA LEU A 436 -2.13 14.59 4.03
C LEU A 436 -1.90 15.68 2.98
N TYR A 437 -0.64 16.15 2.82
CA TYR A 437 -0.27 17.07 1.75
C TYR A 437 -0.57 16.48 0.36
N ILE A 438 -0.23 15.21 0.15
CA ILE A 438 -0.43 14.55 -1.15
C ILE A 438 -1.91 14.54 -1.55
N VAL A 439 -2.83 14.30 -0.60
CA VAL A 439 -4.26 14.14 -0.92
C VAL A 439 -5.09 15.39 -0.75
N THR A 440 -4.58 16.46 -0.12
CA THR A 440 -5.39 17.66 0.19
C THR A 440 -4.76 18.98 -0.29
N SER A 441 -3.47 19.05 -0.61
CA SER A 441 -2.84 20.29 -1.08
C SER A 441 -3.49 20.81 -2.36
N SER A 442 -3.71 22.12 -2.43
CA SER A 442 -4.24 22.80 -3.60
C SER A 442 -3.35 22.68 -4.84
N GLU A 443 -2.02 22.54 -4.65
CA GLU A 443 -1.05 22.32 -5.73
C GLU A 443 -1.22 20.96 -6.40
N LEU A 444 -1.72 19.96 -5.66
CA LEU A 444 -1.87 18.58 -6.11
C LEU A 444 -3.31 18.24 -6.53
N GLN A 445 -4.12 19.24 -6.85
CA GLN A 445 -5.43 19.01 -7.47
C GLN A 445 -5.26 18.28 -8.81
N ALA A 446 -6.11 17.29 -9.04
CA ALA A 446 -6.12 16.55 -10.31
C ALA A 446 -6.31 17.50 -11.52
N PRO A 447 -5.59 17.29 -12.64
CA PRO A 447 -4.75 16.13 -12.96
C PRO A 447 -3.28 16.24 -12.51
N ASN A 448 -2.89 17.27 -11.75
CA ASN A 448 -1.51 17.51 -11.33
C ASN A 448 -1.08 16.61 -10.14
N GLY A 449 -2.03 16.00 -9.46
CA GLY A 449 -1.80 15.13 -8.32
C GLY A 449 -3.07 14.47 -7.80
N PRO A 450 -2.98 13.72 -6.68
CA PRO A 450 -4.08 12.89 -6.19
C PRO A 450 -5.11 13.60 -5.30
N ASN A 451 -5.13 14.93 -5.22
CA ASN A 451 -6.26 15.69 -4.66
C ASN A 451 -7.43 15.65 -5.67
N VAL A 452 -8.10 14.50 -5.75
CA VAL A 452 -9.15 14.20 -6.74
C VAL A 452 -10.43 14.98 -6.52
N GLY A 453 -10.62 15.48 -5.28
CA GLY A 453 -11.79 16.23 -4.83
C GLY A 453 -11.68 17.72 -5.08
N TYR A 454 -10.54 18.21 -5.56
CA TYR A 454 -10.28 19.63 -5.81
C TYR A 454 -10.39 20.48 -4.54
N TYR A 455 -10.08 19.93 -3.38
CA TYR A 455 -10.07 20.68 -2.12
C TYR A 455 -9.02 21.80 -2.17
N ASP A 456 -9.38 22.96 -1.62
CA ASP A 456 -8.55 24.16 -1.62
C ASP A 456 -8.78 24.91 -0.31
N ASN A 457 -7.73 25.06 0.49
CA ASN A 457 -7.76 25.85 1.71
C ASN A 457 -6.36 26.44 1.98
N PRO A 458 -6.16 27.75 1.76
CA PRO A 458 -4.87 28.40 1.95
C PRO A 458 -4.28 28.27 3.36
N ALA A 459 -5.12 28.20 4.41
CA ALA A 459 -4.62 28.00 5.78
C ALA A 459 -4.09 26.58 5.99
N LEU A 460 -4.66 25.59 5.31
CA LEU A 460 -4.14 24.23 5.30
C LEU A 460 -2.81 24.16 4.56
N ASP A 461 -2.73 24.75 3.36
CA ASP A 461 -1.48 24.76 2.59
C ASP A 461 -0.35 25.43 3.39
N GLU A 462 -0.61 26.58 4.04
CA GLU A 462 0.36 27.24 4.93
C GLU A 462 0.79 26.34 6.11
N ALA A 463 -0.15 25.64 6.75
CA ALA A 463 0.17 24.73 7.86
C ALA A 463 1.04 23.55 7.39
N MET A 464 0.73 22.98 6.22
CA MET A 464 1.51 21.88 5.64
C MET A 464 2.90 22.34 5.18
N ASP A 465 3.01 23.53 4.56
CA ASP A 465 4.30 24.10 4.16
C ASP A 465 5.21 24.36 5.37
N ASN A 466 4.65 24.89 6.46
CA ASN A 466 5.37 25.06 7.73
C ASN A 466 5.84 23.71 8.31
N ALA A 467 4.99 22.68 8.24
CA ALA A 467 5.36 21.35 8.71
C ALA A 467 6.48 20.73 7.86
N ILE A 468 6.40 20.88 6.53
CA ILE A 468 7.38 20.36 5.57
C ILE A 468 8.75 21.01 5.80
N THR A 469 8.79 22.34 6.04
CA THR A 469 10.04 23.10 6.15
C THR A 469 10.60 23.19 7.57
N ALA A 470 9.88 22.71 8.58
CA ALA A 470 10.34 22.73 9.98
C ALA A 470 11.57 21.83 10.16
N LEU A 471 12.62 22.39 10.80
CA LEU A 471 13.86 21.68 11.13
C LEU A 471 13.73 20.90 12.46
N ASP A 472 12.89 21.36 13.38
CA ASP A 472 12.59 20.67 14.62
C ASP A 472 11.43 19.67 14.40
N PRO A 473 11.64 18.35 14.60
CA PRO A 473 10.57 17.37 14.46
C PRO A 473 9.35 17.61 15.34
N ALA A 474 9.53 18.19 16.53
CA ALA A 474 8.41 18.50 17.42
C ALA A 474 7.58 19.71 16.89
N GLU A 475 8.20 20.66 16.25
CA GLU A 475 7.52 21.75 15.56
C GLU A 475 6.78 21.23 14.31
N ALA A 476 7.42 20.41 13.49
CA ALA A 476 6.80 19.75 12.35
C ALA A 476 5.52 19.00 12.77
N GLU A 477 5.60 18.21 13.83
CA GLU A 477 4.47 17.44 14.38
C GLU A 477 3.30 18.36 14.82
N GLN A 478 3.58 19.54 15.37
CA GLN A 478 2.53 20.50 15.75
C GLN A 478 1.82 21.08 14.53
N PHE A 479 2.55 21.40 13.46
CA PHE A 479 1.95 21.87 12.21
C PHE A 479 1.17 20.77 11.49
N TRP A 480 1.62 19.52 11.50
CA TRP A 480 0.85 18.39 10.99
C TRP A 480 -0.46 18.17 11.77
N LYS A 481 -0.44 18.32 13.09
CA LYS A 481 -1.67 18.29 13.92
C LYS A 481 -2.61 19.45 13.60
N LEU A 482 -2.07 20.65 13.37
CA LEU A 482 -2.86 21.79 12.91
C LEU A 482 -3.53 21.50 11.57
N ALA A 483 -2.79 20.96 10.60
CA ALA A 483 -3.30 20.56 9.30
C ALA A 483 -4.44 19.53 9.42
N ASN A 484 -4.26 18.49 10.26
CA ASN A 484 -5.30 17.50 10.54
C ASN A 484 -6.58 18.13 11.12
N ASN A 485 -6.44 19.11 12.03
CA ASN A 485 -7.58 19.83 12.60
C ASN A 485 -8.32 20.65 11.54
N ILE A 486 -7.60 21.36 10.66
CA ILE A 486 -8.21 22.16 9.58
C ILE A 486 -9.03 21.26 8.64
N VAL A 487 -8.46 20.13 8.19
CA VAL A 487 -9.16 19.17 7.31
C VAL A 487 -10.42 18.62 8.02
N SER A 488 -10.33 18.34 9.33
CA SER A 488 -11.46 17.85 10.13
C SER A 488 -12.55 18.91 10.29
N ASP A 489 -12.18 20.14 10.62
CA ASP A 489 -13.12 21.26 10.83
C ASP A 489 -13.88 21.63 9.54
N ASP A 490 -13.20 21.52 8.38
CA ASP A 490 -13.82 21.73 7.08
C ASP A 490 -14.60 20.51 6.56
N ALA A 491 -14.51 19.39 7.28
CA ALA A 491 -15.06 18.11 6.85
C ALA A 491 -14.66 17.79 5.40
N ALA A 492 -13.37 17.99 5.06
CA ALA A 492 -12.89 17.83 3.70
C ALA A 492 -12.80 16.35 3.28
N LEU A 493 -12.63 15.45 4.24
CA LEU A 493 -12.63 13.99 4.08
C LEU A 493 -13.63 13.36 5.05
N VAL A 494 -14.07 12.14 4.73
CA VAL A 494 -14.85 11.29 5.64
C VAL A 494 -13.99 10.09 6.02
N PRO A 495 -13.25 10.12 7.12
CA PRO A 495 -12.60 8.91 7.62
C PRO A 495 -13.68 7.91 8.05
N ILE A 496 -13.50 6.65 7.70
CA ILE A 496 -14.50 5.59 7.92
C ILE A 496 -13.97 4.57 8.92
N VAL A 497 -12.93 3.83 8.53
CA VAL A 497 -12.26 2.83 9.38
C VAL A 497 -10.75 2.84 9.10
N ASN A 498 -9.97 2.42 10.10
CA ASN A 498 -8.54 2.13 9.95
C ASN A 498 -8.33 0.63 9.85
N ASP A 499 -7.51 0.21 8.91
CA ASP A 499 -7.18 -1.19 8.68
C ASP A 499 -6.40 -1.77 9.87
N LYS A 500 -6.46 -3.08 10.04
CA LYS A 500 -5.60 -3.88 10.93
C LYS A 500 -4.66 -4.78 10.14
N ALA A 501 -4.76 -4.79 8.81
CA ALA A 501 -4.02 -5.67 7.92
C ALA A 501 -3.93 -7.11 8.46
N PRO A 502 -5.05 -7.80 8.66
CA PRO A 502 -5.03 -9.13 9.25
C PRO A 502 -4.37 -10.14 8.31
N TYR A 503 -3.50 -10.97 8.90
CA TYR A 503 -2.91 -12.16 8.28
C TYR A 503 -3.32 -13.40 9.09
N MET A 504 -3.64 -14.50 8.40
CA MET A 504 -3.83 -15.79 9.06
C MET A 504 -2.69 -16.73 8.67
N LEU A 505 -2.04 -17.32 9.66
CA LEU A 505 -0.87 -18.19 9.48
C LEU A 505 -1.18 -19.60 9.98
N ALA A 506 -0.58 -20.58 9.32
CA ALA A 506 -0.61 -21.97 9.79
C ALA A 506 0.10 -22.08 11.16
N PRO A 507 -0.31 -23.04 12.03
CA PRO A 507 0.21 -23.15 13.41
C PRO A 507 1.73 -23.34 13.50
N TYR A 508 2.35 -23.88 12.45
CA TYR A 508 3.78 -24.16 12.37
C TYR A 508 4.62 -22.99 11.83
N VAL A 509 4.00 -21.89 11.42
CA VAL A 509 4.71 -20.67 10.99
C VAL A 509 5.07 -19.87 12.22
N THR A 510 6.37 -19.60 12.43
CA THR A 510 6.87 -18.82 13.57
C THR A 510 7.77 -17.69 13.09
N GLY A 511 8.00 -16.66 13.93
CA GLY A 511 8.87 -15.54 13.62
C GLY A 511 8.29 -14.47 12.71
N PHE A 512 7.00 -14.57 12.32
CA PHE A 512 6.31 -13.50 11.61
C PHE A 512 5.94 -12.37 12.58
N VAL A 513 6.21 -11.12 12.18
CA VAL A 513 5.91 -9.91 12.96
C VAL A 513 4.96 -9.01 12.20
N SER A 514 3.86 -8.60 12.84
CA SER A 514 2.95 -7.58 12.34
C SER A 514 3.41 -6.21 12.85
N ALA A 515 4.14 -5.50 12.01
CA ALA A 515 4.55 -4.12 12.27
C ALA A 515 3.41 -3.14 11.98
N SER A 516 3.64 -1.83 12.24
CA SER A 516 2.70 -0.77 11.88
C SER A 516 2.80 -0.39 10.40
N GLU A 517 2.85 -1.39 9.53
CA GLU A 517 2.87 -1.29 8.08
C GLU A 517 2.16 -2.51 7.47
N GLU A 518 1.82 -2.45 6.20
CA GLU A 518 1.28 -3.59 5.47
C GLU A 518 2.36 -4.46 4.82
N TRP A 519 3.60 -4.02 4.87
CA TRP A 519 4.74 -4.84 4.48
C TRP A 519 5.28 -5.59 5.68
N TYR A 520 5.97 -6.66 5.40
CA TYR A 520 6.55 -7.52 6.42
C TYR A 520 7.97 -7.94 6.05
N ASP A 521 8.74 -8.25 7.08
CA ASP A 521 10.06 -8.87 6.96
C ASP A 521 9.91 -10.38 7.12
N LEU A 522 10.38 -11.16 6.14
CA LEU A 522 10.32 -12.62 6.16
C LEU A 522 11.64 -13.27 6.60
N THR A 523 12.67 -12.49 6.95
CA THR A 523 14.00 -13.02 7.30
C THR A 523 13.99 -13.87 8.57
N GLU A 524 13.10 -13.56 9.53
CA GLU A 524 12.97 -14.30 10.79
C GLU A 524 11.98 -15.47 10.73
N VAL A 525 11.18 -15.56 9.67
CA VAL A 525 10.15 -16.59 9.55
C VAL A 525 10.77 -17.98 9.48
N ARG A 526 10.12 -18.94 10.15
CA ARG A 526 10.46 -20.37 10.14
C ARG A 526 9.19 -21.19 9.94
N LEU A 527 9.34 -22.34 9.31
CA LEU A 527 8.32 -23.38 9.20
C LEU A 527 8.71 -24.54 10.11
N GLU A 528 8.16 -24.57 11.32
CA GLU A 528 8.44 -25.62 12.32
C GLU A 528 7.47 -26.79 12.08
N GLN A 529 7.91 -27.79 11.28
CA GLN A 529 7.13 -29.00 10.98
C GLN A 529 7.26 -30.04 12.06
#